data_966b96f13ade82411dfe799aa3e68f3a
#
_entry.id   966b96f13ade82411dfe799aa3e68f3a
#
_cell.length_a   1.000
_cell.length_b   1.000
_cell.length_c   1.000
_cell.angle_alpha   90.00
_cell.angle_beta   90.00
_cell.angle_gamma   90.00
#
_symmetry.space_group_name_H-M   'P 1'
#
loop_
_entity.id
_entity.type
_entity.pdbx_description
1 polymer ?
#
loop_
_entity_poly.entity_id
_entity_poly.type
_entity_poly.pdbx_seq_one_letter_code
_entity_poly.pdbx_strand_id
1 'polypeptide(L)' 'MKRYLETQSGDFLAISRRDLERATRSELVFYLEARGSACYDDESTELLRAAALDDWDDEYNG' A
#
# COMPACT_ATOMS: atom_id res chain seq x y z
N MET A 1 -11.83 0.71 -8.78
CA MET A 1 -11.58 2.10 -9.19
C MET A 1 -10.28 2.58 -8.58
N LYS A 2 -9.44 3.24 -9.37
CA LYS A 2 -8.15 3.74 -8.87
C LYS A 2 -8.32 5.04 -8.11
N ARG A 3 -7.48 5.22 -7.12
CA ARG A 3 -7.43 6.44 -6.34
C ARG A 3 -6.01 6.99 -6.35
N TYR A 4 -5.91 8.29 -6.15
CA TYR A 4 -4.62 8.97 -6.05
C TYR A 4 -4.31 9.19 -4.58
N LEU A 5 -3.32 8.46 -4.08
CA LEU A 5 -2.88 8.57 -2.69
C LEU A 5 -1.55 9.30 -2.64
N GLU A 6 -1.45 10.26 -1.74
CA GLU A 6 -0.22 11.03 -1.60
C GLU A 6 0.86 10.17 -0.95
N THR A 7 2.07 10.19 -1.54
CA THR A 7 3.21 9.48 -0.98
C THR A 7 3.94 10.35 0.04
N GLN A 8 4.85 9.73 0.77
CA GLN A 8 5.65 10.45 1.76
C GLN A 8 6.48 11.57 1.13
N SER A 9 6.90 11.39 -0.13
CA SER A 9 7.69 12.40 -0.84
C SER A 9 6.85 13.51 -1.49
N GLY A 10 5.53 13.44 -1.35
CA GLY A 10 4.64 14.46 -1.91
C GLY A 10 4.11 14.16 -3.30
N ASP A 11 4.47 13.01 -3.85
CA ASP A 11 3.95 12.56 -5.14
C ASP A 11 2.59 11.88 -4.96
N PHE A 12 1.95 11.53 -6.07
CA PHE A 12 0.69 10.82 -6.03
C PHE A 12 0.84 9.44 -6.67
N LEU A 13 0.30 8.44 -6.00
CA LEU A 13 0.32 7.06 -6.45
C LEU A 13 -1.09 6.65 -6.83
N ALA A 14 -1.28 6.30 -8.11
CA ALA A 14 -2.58 5.85 -8.61
C ALA A 14 -2.69 4.34 -8.41
N ILE A 15 -3.61 3.91 -7.56
CA ILE A 15 -3.73 2.49 -7.23
C ILE A 15 -5.17 2.16 -6.85
N SER A 16 -5.61 0.94 -7.13
CA SER A 16 -6.92 0.45 -6.73
C SER A 16 -6.76 -0.62 -5.65
N ARG A 17 -7.86 -0.89 -4.94
CA ARG A 17 -7.86 -1.95 -3.95
C ARG A 17 -7.55 -3.30 -4.59
N ARG A 18 -8.08 -3.52 -5.79
CA ARG A 18 -7.82 -4.76 -6.53
C ARG A 18 -6.34 -4.93 -6.87
N ASP A 19 -5.67 -3.83 -7.21
CA ASP A 19 -4.23 -3.87 -7.46
C ASP A 19 -3.48 -4.38 -6.23
N LEU A 20 -3.88 -3.92 -5.05
CA LEU A 20 -3.25 -4.36 -3.80
C LEU A 20 -3.57 -5.83 -3.50
N GLU A 21 -4.79 -6.28 -3.82
CA GLU A 21 -5.16 -7.68 -3.61
C GLU A 21 -4.34 -8.63 -4.47
N ARG A 22 -3.83 -8.14 -5.60
CA ARG A 22 -3.04 -8.93 -6.55
C ARG A 22 -1.56 -8.61 -6.54
N ALA A 23 -1.15 -7.67 -5.71
CA ALA A 23 0.23 -7.18 -5.71
C ALA A 23 1.20 -8.25 -5.25
N THR A 24 2.39 -8.26 -5.85
CA THR A 24 3.48 -9.08 -5.40
C THR A 24 4.06 -8.49 -4.12
N ARG A 25 4.94 -9.25 -3.44
CA ARG A 25 5.60 -8.75 -2.25
C ARG A 25 6.35 -7.45 -2.54
N SER A 26 7.08 -7.38 -3.65
CA SER A 26 7.83 -6.19 -4.02
C SER A 26 6.91 -4.98 -4.20
N GLU A 27 5.77 -5.20 -4.83
CA GLU A 27 4.80 -4.12 -5.04
C GLU A 27 4.19 -3.65 -3.73
N LEU A 28 3.91 -4.57 -2.82
CA LEU A 28 3.38 -4.22 -1.51
C LEU A 28 4.38 -3.41 -0.70
N VAL A 29 5.65 -3.81 -0.73
CA VAL A 29 6.71 -3.07 -0.06
C VAL A 29 6.82 -1.66 -0.64
N PHE A 30 6.80 -1.56 -1.97
CA PHE A 30 6.87 -0.26 -2.63
C PHE A 30 5.71 0.64 -2.19
N TYR A 31 4.49 0.09 -2.18
CA TYR A 31 3.31 0.85 -1.78
C TYR A 31 3.43 1.34 -0.33
N LEU A 32 3.74 0.42 0.57
CA LEU A 32 3.80 0.75 2.00
C LEU A 32 4.90 1.76 2.30
N GLU A 33 6.08 1.58 1.71
CA GLU A 33 7.17 2.52 1.92
C GLU A 33 6.86 3.90 1.33
N ALA A 34 6.19 3.93 0.18
CA ALA A 34 5.76 5.19 -0.42
C ALA A 34 4.76 5.92 0.49
N ARG A 35 3.98 5.17 1.28
CA ARG A 35 3.03 5.74 2.23
C ARG A 35 3.68 6.05 3.60
N GLY A 36 4.97 5.78 3.74
CA GLY A 36 5.69 6.09 4.97
C GLY A 36 5.74 4.97 5.99
N SER A 37 5.33 3.77 5.61
CA SER A 37 5.36 2.60 6.50
C SER A 37 6.66 1.83 6.34
N ALA A 38 7.22 1.33 7.44
CA ALA A 38 8.40 0.49 7.39
C ALA A 38 8.00 -0.95 7.08
N CYS A 39 8.80 -1.64 6.27
CA CYS A 39 8.60 -3.04 5.95
C CYS A 39 9.81 -3.84 6.39
N TYR A 40 9.58 -5.00 6.98
CA TYR A 40 10.64 -5.85 7.51
C TYR A 40 10.68 -7.18 6.76
N ASP A 41 11.88 -7.74 6.62
CA ASP A 41 12.09 -8.98 5.88
C ASP A 41 11.35 -10.17 6.47
N ASP A 42 11.12 -10.17 7.79
CA ASP A 42 10.44 -11.25 8.48
C ASP A 42 8.92 -11.18 8.39
N GLU A 43 8.38 -10.10 7.81
CA GLU A 43 6.94 -9.99 7.62
C GLU A 43 6.52 -10.81 6.40
N SER A 44 5.41 -11.55 6.55
CA SER A 44 4.89 -12.35 5.43
C SER A 44 4.24 -11.45 4.39
N THR A 45 4.14 -11.96 3.16
CA THR A 45 3.44 -11.25 2.08
C THR A 45 1.99 -11.00 2.47
N GLU A 46 1.35 -11.94 3.15
CA GLU A 46 -0.03 -11.78 3.60
C GLU A 46 -0.17 -10.64 4.62
N LEU A 47 0.80 -10.53 5.51
CA LEU A 47 0.81 -9.45 6.50
C LEU A 47 0.98 -8.09 5.80
N LEU A 48 1.89 -8.01 4.84
CA LEU A 48 2.11 -6.79 4.07
C LEU A 48 0.86 -6.43 3.28
N ARG A 49 0.20 -7.42 2.69
CA ARG A 49 -1.04 -7.18 1.95
C ARG A 49 -2.14 -6.65 2.86
N ALA A 50 -2.29 -7.24 4.04
CA ALA A 50 -3.28 -6.78 5.00
C ALA A 50 -3.02 -5.33 5.41
N ALA A 51 -1.77 -5.00 5.65
CA ALA A 51 -1.38 -3.63 6.02
C ALA A 51 -1.67 -2.65 4.89
N ALA A 52 -1.37 -3.04 3.64
CA ALA A 52 -1.60 -2.18 2.48
C ALA A 52 -3.09 -1.94 2.26
N LEU A 53 -3.90 -3.00 2.36
CA LEU A 53 -5.35 -2.87 2.20
C LEU A 53 -5.96 -2.02 3.31
N ASP A 54 -5.47 -2.17 4.52
CA ASP A 54 -5.93 -1.39 5.67
C ASP A 54 -5.60 0.10 5.46
N ASP A 55 -4.40 0.41 4.99
CA ASP A 55 -3.99 1.77 4.70
C ASP A 55 -4.87 2.39 3.61
N TRP A 56 -5.14 1.64 2.56
CA TRP A 56 -5.96 2.11 1.45
C TRP A 56 -7.39 2.40 1.91
N ASP A 57 -7.96 1.48 2.69
CA ASP A 57 -9.32 1.64 3.21
C ASP A 57 -9.42 2.79 4.22
N ASP A 58 -8.39 2.98 5.04
CA ASP A 58 -8.34 4.06 6.02
C ASP A 58 -8.33 5.42 5.33
N GLU A 59 -7.54 5.57 4.27
CA GLU A 59 -7.52 6.80 3.47
C GLU A 59 -8.86 7.04 2.80
N TYR A 60 -9.54 5.96 2.39
CA TYR A 60 -10.85 6.09 1.76
C TYR A 60 -11.89 6.61 2.75
N ASN A 61 -11.85 6.13 3.99
CA ASN A 61 -12.83 6.46 5.01
C ASN A 61 -12.43 7.67 5.87
N GLY A 62 -11.18 8.04 5.77
CA GLY A 62 -10.64 9.17 6.52
C GLY A 62 -10.82 10.46 5.77
#